data_b3063324f7208856ab916b61674392e6
#
_entry.id   b3063324f7208856ab916b61674392e6
#
_cell.length_a   1.000
_cell.length_b   1.000
_cell.length_c   1.000
_cell.angle_alpha   90.00
_cell.angle_beta   90.00
_cell.angle_gamma   90.00
#
_symmetry.space_group_name_H-M   'P 1'
#
loop_
_entity.id
_entity.type
_entity.pdbx_description
1 polymer ?
#
loop_
_entity_poly.entity_id
_entity_poly.type
_entity_poly.pdbx_seq_one_letter_code
_entity_poly.pdbx_strand_id
1 'polypeptide(L)'
;ARRRTTLAWWAFVTMMLGWNLALVLKYVVQRARPVVDDPVSHSPGYSFPSGHAANAAIVATVVVLLCWPLLRRGGRVILLVVAATFALSVCLDRVFLGVHYPSDVTAGVLLGCGLVLASWLGLLGWQPPDHPLHDSLHPHRKEAP
;
A
#
# COMPACT_ATOMS: atom_id res chain seq x y z
N ALA A 1 1.57 -5.48 23.04
CA ALA A 1 1.19 -6.60 22.16
C ALA A 1 0.07 -6.17 21.19
N ARG A 2 -1.09 -5.72 21.67
CA ARG A 2 -2.29 -5.41 20.86
C ARG A 2 -2.04 -4.46 19.67
N ARG A 3 -1.32 -3.34 19.88
CA ARG A 3 -1.00 -2.37 18.82
C ARG A 3 -0.16 -2.98 17.69
N ARG A 4 0.80 -3.83 18.02
CA ARG A 4 1.65 -4.50 17.00
C ARG A 4 0.83 -5.46 16.15
N THR A 5 -0.10 -6.19 16.76
CA THR A 5 -1.00 -7.12 16.06
C THR A 5 -1.93 -6.35 15.12
N THR A 6 -2.49 -5.21 15.56
CA THR A 6 -3.34 -4.36 14.70
C THR A 6 -2.58 -3.85 13.47
N LEU A 7 -1.34 -3.37 13.65
CA LEU A 7 -0.51 -2.89 12.53
C LEU A 7 -0.15 -4.01 11.55
N ALA A 8 0.13 -5.21 12.06
CA ALA A 8 0.41 -6.37 11.22
C ALA A 8 -0.81 -6.77 10.38
N TRP A 9 -2.00 -6.83 11.00
CA TRP A 9 -3.26 -7.10 10.28
C TRP A 9 -3.59 -6.00 9.28
N TRP A 10 -3.42 -4.74 9.65
CA TRP A 10 -3.61 -3.62 8.73
C TRP A 10 -2.71 -3.74 7.50
N ALA A 11 -1.42 -3.98 7.69
CA ALA A 11 -0.47 -4.14 6.60
C ALA A 11 -0.87 -5.31 5.69
N PHE A 12 -1.17 -6.48 6.27
CA PHE A 12 -1.58 -7.66 5.53
C PHE A 12 -2.84 -7.43 4.70
N VAL A 13 -3.90 -6.89 5.33
CA VAL A 13 -5.18 -6.62 4.64
C VAL A 13 -5.00 -5.58 3.53
N THR A 14 -4.25 -4.51 3.80
CA THR A 14 -3.98 -3.46 2.79
C THR A 14 -3.21 -4.02 1.59
N MET A 15 -2.22 -4.88 1.81
CA MET A 15 -1.47 -5.54 0.73
C MET A 15 -2.35 -6.47 -0.09
N MET A 16 -3.21 -7.26 0.55
CA MET A 16 -4.16 -8.16 -0.11
C MET A 16 -5.19 -7.38 -0.93
N LEU A 17 -5.74 -6.29 -0.38
CA LEU A 17 -6.66 -5.41 -1.10
C LEU A 17 -6.01 -4.76 -2.31
N GLY A 18 -4.77 -4.29 -2.18
CA GLY A 18 -4.04 -3.68 -3.29
C GLY A 18 -3.77 -4.64 -4.43
N TRP A 19 -3.36 -5.86 -4.11
CA TRP A 19 -3.19 -6.92 -5.12
C TRP A 19 -4.49 -7.19 -5.87
N ASN A 20 -5.58 -7.45 -5.14
CA ASN A 20 -6.87 -7.75 -5.75
C ASN A 20 -7.39 -6.56 -6.57
N LEU A 21 -7.25 -5.34 -6.07
CA LEU A 21 -7.70 -4.14 -6.79
C LEU A 21 -6.94 -3.95 -8.11
N ALA A 22 -5.62 -4.14 -8.11
CA ALA A 22 -4.83 -4.10 -9.33
C ALA A 22 -5.26 -5.19 -10.33
N LEU A 23 -5.61 -6.38 -9.84
CA LEU A 23 -6.11 -7.47 -10.67
C LEU A 23 -7.49 -7.14 -11.27
N VAL A 24 -8.43 -6.65 -10.46
CA VAL A 24 -9.77 -6.24 -10.92
C VAL A 24 -9.66 -5.15 -11.99
N LEU A 25 -8.83 -4.13 -11.77
CA LEU A 25 -8.62 -3.06 -12.75
C LEU A 25 -8.07 -3.57 -14.08
N LYS A 26 -7.25 -4.64 -14.09
CA LYS A 26 -6.79 -5.26 -15.34
C LYS A 26 -7.95 -5.78 -16.18
N TYR A 27 -8.93 -6.42 -15.55
CA TYR A 27 -10.10 -6.97 -16.25
C TYR A 27 -11.12 -5.89 -16.62
N VAL A 28 -11.14 -4.76 -15.93
CA VAL A 28 -12.01 -3.62 -16.25
C VAL A 28 -11.46 -2.84 -17.45
N VAL A 29 -10.16 -2.54 -17.45
CA VAL A 29 -9.55 -1.67 -18.47
C VAL A 29 -9.16 -2.46 -19.72
N GLN A 30 -8.72 -3.69 -19.58
CA GLN A 30 -8.37 -4.62 -20.68
C GLN A 30 -7.37 -4.06 -21.69
N ARG A 31 -6.44 -3.22 -21.26
CA ARG A 31 -5.44 -2.61 -22.15
C ARG A 31 -4.47 -3.66 -22.69
N ALA A 32 -4.27 -3.68 -24.01
CA ALA A 32 -3.26 -4.52 -24.64
C ALA A 32 -1.83 -4.11 -24.17
N ARG A 33 -0.92 -5.08 -24.15
CA ARG A 33 0.49 -4.83 -23.86
C ARG A 33 1.20 -4.18 -25.05
N PRO A 34 2.35 -3.51 -24.81
CA PRO A 34 3.24 -3.08 -25.89
C PRO A 34 3.62 -4.28 -26.79
N VAL A 35 3.64 -4.04 -28.09
CA VAL A 35 4.21 -4.99 -29.05
C VAL A 35 5.67 -4.62 -29.24
N VAL A 36 6.55 -5.55 -28.93
CA VAL A 36 8.01 -5.38 -29.04
C VAL A 36 8.54 -6.49 -29.92
N ASP A 37 9.37 -6.13 -30.90
CA ASP A 37 10.07 -7.09 -31.72
C ASP A 37 11.10 -7.82 -30.86
N ASP A 38 11.12 -9.15 -30.91
CA ASP A 38 12.00 -10.02 -30.12
C ASP A 38 11.94 -9.78 -28.58
N PRO A 39 10.80 -10.03 -27.94
CA PRO A 39 10.60 -9.70 -26.53
C PRO A 39 11.42 -10.59 -25.61
N VAL A 40 12.22 -9.99 -24.73
CA VAL A 40 13.01 -10.67 -23.69
C VAL A 40 12.10 -11.38 -22.66
N SER A 41 10.87 -10.93 -22.50
CA SER A 41 9.91 -11.48 -21.53
C SER A 41 8.48 -11.48 -22.07
N HIS A 42 7.81 -12.60 -21.88
CA HIS A 42 6.38 -12.74 -22.21
C HIS A 42 5.55 -12.69 -20.93
N SER A 43 4.63 -11.74 -20.85
CA SER A 43 3.70 -11.64 -19.73
C SER A 43 2.26 -11.80 -20.23
N PRO A 44 1.51 -12.80 -19.77
CA PRO A 44 0.12 -13.00 -20.19
C PRO A 44 -0.81 -11.92 -19.64
N GLY A 45 -1.97 -11.75 -20.26
CA GLY A 45 -3.04 -10.87 -19.82
C GLY A 45 -2.80 -9.38 -20.09
N TYR A 46 -3.61 -8.52 -19.46
CA TYR A 46 -3.68 -7.09 -19.70
C TYR A 46 -2.54 -6.29 -19.07
N SER A 47 -2.22 -5.12 -19.68
CA SER A 47 -1.10 -4.31 -19.26
C SER A 47 -1.44 -3.34 -18.10
N PHE A 48 -2.63 -2.75 -18.08
CA PHE A 48 -3.00 -1.68 -17.15
C PHE A 48 -3.83 -2.18 -15.96
N PRO A 49 -3.55 -1.73 -14.75
CA PRO A 49 -2.31 -1.10 -14.30
C PRO A 49 -1.18 -2.12 -14.13
N SER A 50 0.07 -1.65 -13.94
CA SER A 50 1.19 -2.55 -13.62
C SER A 50 1.07 -3.08 -12.19
N GLY A 51 0.80 -4.38 -12.06
CA GLY A 51 0.70 -5.03 -10.74
C GLY A 51 2.03 -5.05 -9.98
N HIS A 52 3.18 -5.19 -10.67
CA HIS A 52 4.49 -5.13 -10.04
C HIS A 52 4.79 -3.74 -9.48
N ALA A 53 4.49 -2.68 -10.24
CA ALA A 53 4.65 -1.31 -9.77
C ALA A 53 3.72 -0.98 -8.60
N ALA A 54 2.46 -1.43 -8.66
CA ALA A 54 1.50 -1.26 -7.56
C ALA A 54 1.98 -1.95 -6.28
N ASN A 55 2.40 -3.22 -6.38
CA ASN A 55 2.88 -3.97 -5.21
C ASN A 55 4.19 -3.40 -4.65
N ALA A 56 5.13 -2.98 -5.50
CA ALA A 56 6.36 -2.32 -5.05
C ALA A 56 6.05 -1.02 -4.29
N ALA A 57 5.13 -0.20 -4.80
CA ALA A 57 4.68 1.03 -4.15
C ALA A 57 3.97 0.76 -2.82
N ILE A 58 3.10 -0.27 -2.75
CA ILE A 58 2.43 -0.70 -1.52
C ILE A 58 3.46 -1.09 -0.47
N VAL A 59 4.37 -2.01 -0.81
CA VAL A 59 5.40 -2.50 0.13
C VAL A 59 6.29 -1.35 0.61
N ALA A 60 6.79 -0.52 -0.30
CA ALA A 60 7.63 0.62 0.02
C ALA A 60 6.92 1.59 0.98
N THR A 61 5.66 1.94 0.69
CA THR A 61 4.88 2.87 1.52
C THR A 61 4.54 2.28 2.89
N VAL A 62 4.13 1.01 2.96
CA VAL A 62 3.86 0.31 4.23
C VAL A 62 5.12 0.28 5.10
N VAL A 63 6.27 -0.09 4.53
CA VAL A 63 7.55 -0.14 5.27
C VAL A 63 7.93 1.25 5.78
N VAL A 64 7.79 2.29 4.95
CA VAL A 64 8.04 3.67 5.37
C VAL A 64 7.15 4.06 6.55
N LEU A 65 5.85 3.82 6.48
CA LEU A 65 4.92 4.19 7.55
C LEU A 65 5.20 3.45 8.86
N LEU A 66 5.49 2.16 8.79
CA LEU A 66 5.75 1.34 9.98
C LEU A 66 7.11 1.64 10.63
N CYS A 67 8.14 1.92 9.83
CA CYS A 67 9.48 2.19 10.34
C CYS A 67 9.72 3.65 10.72
N TRP A 68 8.92 4.58 10.19
CA TRP A 68 9.09 6.03 10.43
C TRP A 68 9.22 6.43 11.89
N PRO A 69 8.35 5.95 12.81
CA PRO A 69 8.44 6.34 14.22
C PRO A 69 9.64 5.73 14.95
N LEU A 70 10.28 4.70 14.36
CA LEU A 70 11.41 4.00 14.98
C LEU A 70 12.77 4.66 14.63
N LEU A 71 12.79 5.56 13.63
CA LEU A 71 14.01 6.09 13.05
C LEU A 71 14.23 7.56 13.41
N ARG A 72 15.50 7.93 13.60
CA ARG A 72 15.97 9.32 13.68
C ARG A 72 16.01 9.95 12.29
N ARG A 73 16.18 11.28 12.21
CA ARG A 73 16.12 12.04 10.93
C ARG A 73 17.00 11.44 9.82
N GLY A 74 18.25 11.08 10.10
CA GLY A 74 19.14 10.46 9.11
C GLY A 74 18.62 9.10 8.63
N GLY A 75 18.13 8.25 9.54
CA GLY A 75 17.54 6.96 9.19
C GLY A 75 16.28 7.09 8.36
N ARG A 76 15.47 8.12 8.58
CA ARG A 76 14.27 8.41 7.76
C ARG A 76 14.63 8.76 6.32
N VAL A 77 15.69 9.57 6.13
CA VAL A 77 16.18 9.91 4.79
C VAL A 77 16.67 8.65 4.06
N ILE A 78 17.48 7.83 4.73
CA ILE A 78 17.96 6.56 4.16
C ILE A 78 16.78 5.66 3.78
N LEU A 79 15.80 5.51 4.67
CA LEU A 79 14.60 4.71 4.41
C LEU A 79 13.84 5.20 3.18
N LEU A 80 13.63 6.51 3.05
CA LEU A 80 12.95 7.09 1.87
C LEU A 80 13.73 6.84 0.59
N VAL A 81 15.05 7.04 0.61
CA VAL A 81 15.91 6.80 -0.54
C VAL A 81 15.85 5.33 -0.96
N VAL A 82 15.99 4.40 -0.02
CA VAL A 82 15.93 2.95 -0.29
C VAL A 82 14.55 2.56 -0.83
N ALA A 83 13.47 3.02 -0.22
CA ALA A 83 12.11 2.72 -0.64
C ALA A 83 11.82 3.29 -2.06
N ALA A 84 12.24 4.52 -2.33
CA ALA A 84 12.07 5.14 -3.64
C ALA A 84 12.91 4.43 -4.71
N THR A 85 14.17 4.11 -4.42
CA THR A 85 15.06 3.39 -5.35
C THR A 85 14.49 2.00 -5.67
N PHE A 86 14.00 1.27 -4.66
CA PHE A 86 13.35 -0.04 -4.86
C PHE A 86 12.14 0.09 -5.79
N ALA A 87 11.21 0.99 -5.49
CA ALA A 87 10.01 1.17 -6.30
C ALA A 87 10.34 1.60 -7.73
N LEU A 88 11.29 2.54 -7.90
CA LEU A 88 11.75 3.02 -9.19
C LEU A 88 12.42 1.90 -10.01
N SER A 89 13.27 1.09 -9.39
CA SER A 89 13.93 -0.05 -10.06
C SER A 89 12.91 -1.03 -10.63
N VAL A 90 11.87 -1.38 -9.85
CA VAL A 90 10.78 -2.24 -10.33
C VAL A 90 10.02 -1.56 -11.48
N CYS A 91 9.76 -0.25 -11.39
CA CYS A 91 9.08 0.49 -12.44
C CYS A 91 9.87 0.49 -13.76
N LEU A 92 11.15 0.80 -13.69
CA LEU A 92 12.04 0.83 -14.85
C LEU A 92 12.16 -0.56 -15.47
N ASP A 93 12.35 -1.59 -14.66
CA ASP A 93 12.40 -2.98 -15.13
C ASP A 93 11.16 -3.35 -15.97
N ARG A 94 9.96 -2.99 -15.54
CA ARG A 94 8.73 -3.29 -16.30
C ARG A 94 8.64 -2.55 -17.63
N VAL A 95 9.17 -1.34 -17.70
CA VAL A 95 9.20 -0.53 -18.94
C VAL A 95 10.32 -1.05 -19.89
N PHE A 96 11.52 -1.30 -19.35
CA PHE A 96 12.65 -1.78 -20.18
C PHE A 96 12.43 -3.19 -20.72
N LEU A 97 11.73 -4.06 -20.00
CA LEU A 97 11.31 -5.36 -20.52
C LEU A 97 10.21 -5.26 -21.60
N GLY A 98 9.71 -4.06 -21.91
CA GLY A 98 8.66 -3.86 -22.90
C GLY A 98 7.30 -4.45 -22.54
N VAL A 99 7.08 -4.86 -21.27
CA VAL A 99 5.84 -5.51 -20.84
C VAL A 99 4.76 -4.56 -20.36
N HIS A 100 5.13 -3.29 -20.08
CA HIS A 100 4.23 -2.24 -19.62
C HIS A 100 4.56 -0.88 -20.24
N TYR A 101 3.54 -0.07 -20.49
CA TYR A 101 3.72 1.34 -20.81
C TYR A 101 4.11 2.13 -19.57
N PRO A 102 4.82 3.27 -19.70
CA PRO A 102 5.09 4.17 -18.56
C PRO A 102 3.83 4.58 -17.79
N SER A 103 2.70 4.79 -18.51
CA SER A 103 1.42 5.11 -17.90
C SER A 103 0.84 3.98 -17.04
N ASP A 104 1.08 2.69 -17.39
CA ASP A 104 0.62 1.55 -16.59
C ASP A 104 1.37 1.50 -15.24
N VAL A 105 2.65 1.81 -15.30
CA VAL A 105 3.55 1.83 -14.14
C VAL A 105 3.19 3.01 -13.23
N THR A 106 3.01 4.21 -13.80
CA THR A 106 2.59 5.39 -13.04
C THR A 106 1.24 5.16 -12.36
N ALA A 107 0.26 4.60 -13.08
CA ALA A 107 -1.04 4.25 -12.50
C ALA A 107 -0.91 3.22 -11.37
N GLY A 108 -0.02 2.22 -11.53
CA GLY A 108 0.27 1.24 -10.49
C GLY A 108 0.82 1.89 -9.22
N VAL A 109 1.81 2.80 -9.36
CA VAL A 109 2.40 3.53 -8.21
C VAL A 109 1.35 4.38 -7.51
N LEU A 110 0.56 5.15 -8.26
CA LEU A 110 -0.50 6.00 -7.69
C LEU A 110 -1.56 5.16 -6.96
N LEU A 111 -1.97 4.04 -7.54
CA LEU A 111 -2.89 3.10 -6.91
C LEU A 111 -2.32 2.56 -5.60
N GLY A 112 -1.07 2.10 -5.63
CA GLY A 112 -0.42 1.50 -4.46
C GLY A 112 -0.23 2.50 -3.33
N CYS A 113 0.37 3.66 -3.60
CA CYS A 113 0.57 4.71 -2.61
C CYS A 113 -0.77 5.25 -2.09
N GLY A 114 -1.71 5.54 -3.00
CA GLY A 114 -3.03 6.09 -2.65
C GLY A 114 -3.81 5.16 -1.73
N LEU A 115 -3.85 3.85 -2.03
CA LEU A 115 -4.52 2.85 -1.20
C LEU A 115 -3.91 2.78 0.21
N VAL A 116 -2.57 2.70 0.30
CA VAL A 116 -1.89 2.61 1.60
C VAL A 116 -2.11 3.86 2.43
N LEU A 117 -1.99 5.05 1.82
CA LEU A 117 -2.20 6.32 2.55
C LEU A 117 -3.67 6.47 2.99
N ALA A 118 -4.63 6.16 2.13
CA ALA A 118 -6.05 6.20 2.48
C ALA A 118 -6.37 5.24 3.62
N SER A 119 -5.90 3.98 3.55
CA SER A 119 -6.11 2.99 4.61
C SER A 119 -5.41 3.37 5.92
N TRP A 120 -4.23 4.00 5.86
CA TRP A 120 -3.52 4.51 7.04
C TRP A 120 -4.27 5.64 7.73
N LEU A 121 -4.79 6.61 6.95
CA LEU A 121 -5.61 7.69 7.48
C LEU A 121 -6.91 7.15 8.11
N GLY A 122 -7.54 6.17 7.49
CA GLY A 122 -8.69 5.46 8.05
C GLY A 122 -8.36 4.78 9.38
N LEU A 123 -7.20 4.12 9.48
CA LEU A 123 -6.75 3.49 10.72
C LEU A 123 -6.51 4.52 11.85
N LEU A 124 -5.95 5.69 11.52
CA LEU A 124 -5.70 6.76 12.49
C LEU A 124 -6.99 7.44 12.97
N GLY A 125 -7.99 7.57 12.07
CA GLY A 125 -9.29 8.17 12.37
C GLY A 125 -10.27 7.21 13.03
N TRP A 126 -9.98 5.90 13.05
CA TRP A 126 -10.87 4.92 13.63
C TRP A 126 -10.80 4.98 15.15
N GLN A 127 -11.89 5.46 15.78
CA GLN A 127 -12.13 5.33 17.21
C GLN A 127 -13.02 4.10 17.42
N PRO A 128 -12.60 3.12 18.26
CA PRO A 128 -13.49 2.02 18.60
C PRO A 128 -14.77 2.61 19.21
N PRO A 129 -15.97 2.11 18.86
CA PRO A 129 -17.18 2.52 19.53
C PRO A 129 -17.01 2.26 21.03
N ASP A 130 -17.28 3.30 21.84
CA ASP A 130 -17.26 3.20 23.30
C ASP A 130 -18.12 2.02 23.70
N HIS A 131 -17.51 1.03 24.36
CA HIS A 131 -18.21 -0.19 24.72
C HIS A 131 -19.24 0.17 25.81
N PRO A 132 -20.57 -0.01 25.59
CA PRO A 132 -21.61 0.39 26.54
C PRO A 132 -21.46 -0.24 27.93
N LEU A 133 -20.60 -1.26 28.05
CA LEU A 133 -20.34 -1.96 29.31
C LEU A 133 -19.38 -1.22 30.26
N HIS A 134 -18.68 -0.17 29.77
CA HIS A 134 -17.78 0.60 30.66
C HIS A 134 -18.57 1.52 31.60
N ASP A 135 -19.67 2.10 31.13
CA ASP A 135 -20.53 2.97 31.95
C ASP A 135 -21.36 2.20 32.96
N SER A 136 -21.68 0.93 32.71
CA SER A 136 -22.44 0.09 33.64
C SER A 136 -21.60 -0.43 34.81
N LEU A 137 -20.27 -0.42 34.72
CA LEU A 137 -19.37 -0.88 35.79
C LEU A 137 -18.91 0.25 36.72
N HIS A 138 -19.16 1.50 36.37
CA HIS A 138 -18.90 2.68 37.22
C HIS A 138 -20.14 3.58 37.36
N PRO A 139 -21.27 3.08 37.90
CA PRO A 139 -22.40 3.91 38.20
C PRO A 139 -22.04 4.84 39.35
N HIS A 140 -21.84 6.12 39.02
CA HIS A 140 -21.89 7.24 39.97
C HIS A 140 -20.90 7.22 41.15
N ARG A 141 -19.72 7.74 40.94
CA ARG A 141 -19.16 8.60 41.99
C ARG A 141 -19.87 9.95 41.88
N LYS A 142 -21.14 10.01 42.34
CA LYS A 142 -21.79 11.27 42.65
C LYS A 142 -21.02 11.92 43.79
N GLU A 143 -20.56 13.11 43.52
CA GLU A 143 -19.96 14.03 44.47
C GLU A 143 -20.91 14.15 45.65
N ALA A 144 -20.40 13.85 46.84
CA ALA A 144 -21.04 14.23 48.11
C ALA A 144 -20.70 15.70 48.37
N PRO A 145 -21.65 16.49 48.93
CA PRO A 145 -21.51 17.91 49.18
C PRO A 145 -20.44 18.25 50.21
#